data_a1e655d132ac7ddc9b399ae72e96a6c2
#
_entry.id   a1e655d132ac7ddc9b399ae72e96a6c2
#
_cell.length_a   1.000
_cell.length_b   1.000
_cell.length_c   1.000
_cell.angle_alpha   90.00
_cell.angle_beta   90.00
_cell.angle_gamma   90.00
#
_symmetry.space_group_name_H-M   'P 1'
#
loop_
_entity.id
_entity.type
_entity.pdbx_description
1 polymer ?
#
loop_
_entity_poly.entity_id
_entity_poly.type
_entity_poly.pdbx_seq_one_letter_code
_entity_poly.pdbx_strand_id
1 'polypeptide(L)'
;MNAYAGQVQLRPANDSEHMEIEKQLRGYAKILAVTMVCIFIIFVVAVGLDLADMLENGCGAMRVIFVAIELIFLMSICNCLLKDGLEPLFRIPKRQYLVVDCIVMEKEKRSGSRGSSYYAMVSFADGTSRKVKVNTIQIYENARIGCHAVVIWILDGKGNPRKQPYSLSLV
;
A
#
# COMPACT_ATOMS: atom_id res chain seq x y z
N MET A 1 -11.48 -19.95 5.29
CA MET A 1 -11.29 -20.32 3.87
C MET A 1 -11.63 -19.10 3.02
N ASN A 2 -10.63 -18.53 2.33
CA ASN A 2 -10.79 -17.28 1.58
C ASN A 2 -11.44 -17.56 0.23
N ALA A 3 -12.71 -17.22 0.09
CA ALA A 3 -13.52 -17.43 -1.12
C ALA A 3 -13.02 -16.69 -2.39
N TYR A 4 -11.97 -15.90 -2.31
CA TYR A 4 -11.47 -15.09 -3.42
C TYR A 4 -10.13 -15.54 -4.02
N ALA A 5 -9.37 -16.37 -3.35
CA ALA A 5 -8.12 -16.93 -3.89
C ALA A 5 -8.35 -18.25 -4.67
N GLY A 6 -9.55 -18.79 -4.65
CA GLY A 6 -9.83 -20.11 -5.22
C GLY A 6 -10.12 -20.15 -6.72
N GLN A 7 -10.30 -19.02 -7.38
CA GLN A 7 -10.68 -18.97 -8.80
C GLN A 7 -9.59 -18.38 -9.72
N VAL A 8 -8.61 -17.67 -9.17
CA VAL A 8 -7.57 -17.01 -9.96
C VAL A 8 -6.24 -17.72 -9.75
N GLN A 9 -5.59 -18.14 -10.83
CA GLN A 9 -4.35 -18.91 -10.78
C GLN A 9 -3.16 -17.99 -10.40
N LEU A 10 -2.85 -17.93 -9.11
CA LEU A 10 -1.70 -17.23 -8.57
C LEU A 10 -0.41 -17.97 -8.94
N ARG A 11 0.58 -17.27 -9.49
CA ARG A 11 1.89 -17.81 -9.85
C ARG A 11 3.03 -16.94 -9.33
N PRO A 12 4.23 -17.49 -9.16
CA PRO A 12 5.41 -16.66 -8.95
C PRO A 12 5.70 -15.80 -10.18
N ALA A 13 6.23 -14.59 -9.97
CA ALA A 13 6.73 -13.76 -11.06
C ALA A 13 8.01 -14.37 -11.65
N ASN A 14 8.16 -14.29 -12.97
CA ASN A 14 9.42 -14.64 -13.62
C ASN A 14 10.49 -13.54 -13.39
N ASP A 15 11.73 -13.75 -13.83
CA ASP A 15 12.83 -12.83 -13.53
C ASP A 15 12.65 -11.46 -14.23
N SER A 16 12.15 -11.43 -15.44
CA SER A 16 11.89 -10.17 -16.18
C SER A 16 10.74 -9.39 -15.55
N GLU A 17 9.65 -10.07 -15.20
CA GLU A 17 8.52 -9.47 -14.48
C GLU A 17 8.95 -8.93 -13.11
N HIS A 18 9.78 -9.69 -12.37
CA HIS A 18 10.28 -9.27 -11.07
C HIS A 18 11.07 -7.97 -11.16
N MET A 19 11.99 -7.85 -12.14
CA MET A 19 12.77 -6.64 -12.33
C MET A 19 11.88 -5.42 -12.64
N GLU A 20 10.88 -5.60 -13.50
CA GLU A 20 9.98 -4.50 -13.87
C GLU A 20 9.05 -4.12 -12.71
N ILE A 21 8.50 -5.09 -11.99
CA ILE A 21 7.69 -4.88 -10.76
C ILE A 21 8.52 -4.13 -9.70
N GLU A 22 9.76 -4.57 -9.45
CA GLU A 22 10.63 -3.91 -8.49
C GLU A 22 10.92 -2.47 -8.90
N LYS A 23 11.27 -2.23 -10.15
CA LYS A 23 11.53 -0.89 -10.68
C LYS A 23 10.33 0.05 -10.54
N GLN A 24 9.13 -0.42 -10.91
CA GLN A 24 7.91 0.38 -10.87
C GLN A 24 7.45 0.69 -9.44
N LEU A 25 7.54 -0.28 -8.53
CA LEU A 25 6.96 -0.14 -7.20
C LEU A 25 7.95 0.33 -6.13
N ARG A 26 9.25 0.05 -6.30
CA ARG A 26 10.27 0.44 -5.31
C ARG A 26 10.38 1.95 -5.14
N GLY A 27 10.28 2.71 -6.24
CA GLY A 27 10.30 4.18 -6.19
C GLY A 27 9.14 4.73 -5.36
N TYR A 28 7.93 4.29 -5.64
CA TYR A 28 6.73 4.67 -4.91
C TYR A 28 6.81 4.29 -3.43
N ALA A 29 7.19 3.06 -3.14
CA ALA A 29 7.29 2.57 -1.77
C ALA A 29 8.34 3.34 -0.95
N LYS A 30 9.48 3.72 -1.56
CA LYS A 30 10.49 4.58 -0.91
C LYS A 30 9.95 5.96 -0.57
N ILE A 31 9.29 6.63 -1.51
CA ILE A 31 8.70 7.96 -1.28
C ILE A 31 7.67 7.88 -0.15
N LEU A 32 6.78 6.90 -0.21
CA LEU A 32 5.77 6.70 0.82
C LEU A 32 6.40 6.46 2.20
N ALA A 33 7.42 5.59 2.27
CA ALA A 33 8.12 5.30 3.52
C ALA A 33 8.81 6.55 4.08
N VAL A 34 9.53 7.32 3.27
CA VAL A 34 10.19 8.56 3.71
C VAL A 34 9.16 9.56 4.22
N THR A 35 8.08 9.79 3.48
CA THR A 35 7.02 10.71 3.88
C THR A 35 6.40 10.31 5.22
N MET A 36 6.08 9.03 5.39
CA MET A 36 5.51 8.51 6.63
C MET A 36 6.48 8.59 7.81
N VAL A 37 7.78 8.34 7.59
CA VAL A 37 8.81 8.51 8.63
C VAL A 37 8.92 9.97 9.05
N CYS A 38 8.90 10.92 8.12
CA CYS A 38 8.90 12.35 8.46
C CYS A 38 7.67 12.73 9.30
N ILE A 39 6.48 12.29 8.90
CA ILE A 39 5.25 12.53 9.67
C ILE A 39 5.36 11.90 11.07
N PHE A 40 5.87 10.68 11.17
CA PHE A 40 6.06 10.00 12.44
C PHE A 40 6.99 10.79 13.37
N ILE A 41 8.13 11.28 12.88
CA ILE A 41 9.08 12.09 13.66
C ILE A 41 8.40 13.37 14.17
N ILE A 42 7.65 14.08 13.32
CA ILE A 42 6.92 15.29 13.72
C ILE A 42 5.97 14.99 14.88
N PHE A 43 5.19 13.91 14.78
CA PHE A 43 4.27 13.52 15.86
C PHE A 43 4.99 13.10 17.14
N VAL A 44 6.11 12.38 17.05
CA VAL A 44 6.92 12.01 18.23
C VAL A 44 7.45 13.25 18.95
N VAL A 45 7.90 14.25 18.20
CA VAL A 45 8.38 15.53 18.76
C VAL A 45 7.21 16.28 19.43
N ALA A 46 6.05 16.36 18.78
CA ALA A 46 4.86 17.02 19.35
C ALA A 46 4.43 16.38 20.68
N VAL A 47 4.26 15.06 20.70
CA VAL A 47 3.94 14.33 21.94
C VAL A 47 5.00 14.53 23.03
N GLY A 48 6.29 14.55 22.63
CA GLY A 48 7.39 14.79 23.57
C GLY A 48 7.33 16.17 24.22
N LEU A 49 6.99 17.20 23.46
CA LEU A 49 6.82 18.58 23.97
C LEU A 49 5.61 18.68 24.90
N ASP A 50 4.50 18.06 24.55
CA ASP A 50 3.30 18.06 25.40
C ASP A 50 3.51 17.31 26.72
N LEU A 51 4.28 16.20 26.69
CA LEU A 51 4.66 15.48 27.89
C LEU A 51 5.60 16.31 28.79
N ALA A 52 6.58 17.02 28.17
CA ALA A 52 7.49 17.89 28.91
C ALA A 52 6.72 19.03 29.60
N ASP A 53 5.79 19.69 28.88
CA ASP A 53 4.94 20.74 29.45
C ASP A 53 4.03 20.22 30.59
N MET A 54 3.54 18.98 30.49
CA MET A 54 2.79 18.33 31.57
C MET A 54 3.63 18.11 32.84
N LEU A 55 4.91 17.78 32.68
CA LEU A 55 5.83 17.59 33.80
C LEU A 55 6.16 18.91 34.51
N GLU A 56 6.31 20.00 33.75
CA GLU A 56 6.67 21.31 34.29
C GLU A 56 5.45 22.03 34.88
N ASN A 57 4.32 22.02 34.22
CA ASN A 57 3.14 22.85 34.55
C ASN A 57 1.98 22.07 35.21
N GLY A 58 2.18 20.79 35.47
CA GLY A 58 1.20 19.92 36.12
C GLY A 58 0.18 19.28 35.13
N CYS A 59 -0.42 18.22 35.62
CA CYS A 59 -1.26 17.34 34.84
C CYS A 59 -2.75 17.71 34.97
N GLY A 60 -3.24 18.55 34.06
CA GLY A 60 -4.69 18.81 33.95
C GLY A 60 -5.42 17.70 33.19
N ALA A 61 -6.66 17.37 33.59
CA ALA A 61 -7.44 16.30 32.95
C ALA A 61 -7.59 16.48 31.43
N MET A 62 -7.76 17.69 30.93
CA MET A 62 -7.85 17.98 29.49
C MET A 62 -6.56 17.67 28.76
N ARG A 63 -5.40 17.96 29.33
CA ARG A 63 -4.09 17.65 28.72
C ARG A 63 -3.86 16.15 28.62
N VAL A 64 -4.24 15.38 29.63
CA VAL A 64 -4.17 13.91 29.58
C VAL A 64 -4.97 13.35 28.40
N ILE A 65 -6.18 13.91 28.18
CA ILE A 65 -7.04 13.51 27.06
C ILE A 65 -6.37 13.83 25.71
N PHE A 66 -5.76 15.02 25.56
CA PHE A 66 -5.07 15.40 24.34
C PHE A 66 -3.89 14.48 24.03
N VAL A 67 -3.01 14.23 25.00
CA VAL A 67 -1.86 13.30 24.83
C VAL A 67 -2.34 11.88 24.51
N ALA A 68 -3.42 11.41 25.13
CA ALA A 68 -3.99 10.10 24.82
C ALA A 68 -4.49 10.02 23.35
N ILE A 69 -5.15 11.07 22.84
CA ILE A 69 -5.58 11.16 21.45
C ILE A 69 -4.36 11.15 20.49
N GLU A 70 -3.32 11.91 20.80
CA GLU A 70 -2.09 11.95 20.01
C GLU A 70 -1.39 10.60 19.96
N LEU A 71 -1.31 9.89 21.08
CA LEU A 71 -0.74 8.53 21.13
C LEU A 71 -1.54 7.54 20.27
N ILE A 72 -2.87 7.60 20.29
CA ILE A 72 -3.73 6.77 19.44
C ILE A 72 -3.46 7.08 17.97
N PHE A 73 -3.31 8.36 17.63
CA PHE A 73 -3.02 8.80 16.26
C PHE A 73 -1.64 8.33 15.82
N LEU A 74 -0.63 8.45 16.68
CA LEU A 74 0.74 7.96 16.44
C LEU A 74 0.76 6.44 16.20
N MET A 75 0.03 5.66 17.00
CA MET A 75 -0.11 4.21 16.80
C MET A 75 -0.78 3.89 15.46
N SER A 76 -1.77 4.66 15.03
CA SER A 76 -2.43 4.51 13.74
C SER A 76 -1.47 4.79 12.58
N ILE A 77 -0.69 5.87 12.65
CA ILE A 77 0.34 6.22 11.66
C ILE A 77 1.40 5.12 11.59
N CYS A 78 1.88 4.62 12.73
CA CYS A 78 2.86 3.55 12.80
C CYS A 78 2.38 2.26 12.11
N ASN A 79 1.13 1.88 12.34
CA ASN A 79 0.51 0.71 11.71
C ASN A 79 0.38 0.88 10.17
N CYS A 80 0.02 2.08 9.72
CA CYS A 80 -0.06 2.42 8.29
C CYS A 80 1.32 2.40 7.63
N LEU A 81 2.33 2.98 8.29
CA LEU A 81 3.74 2.98 7.86
C LEU A 81 4.25 1.55 7.67
N LEU A 82 4.00 0.68 8.63
CA LEU A 82 4.45 -0.71 8.58
C LEU A 82 3.79 -1.47 7.43
N LYS A 83 2.47 -1.37 7.28
CA LYS A 83 1.71 -2.18 6.31
C LYS A 83 1.81 -1.68 4.88
N ASP A 84 1.69 -0.38 4.66
CA ASP A 84 1.55 0.19 3.33
C ASP A 84 2.86 0.77 2.78
N GLY A 85 3.77 1.18 3.66
CA GLY A 85 5.06 1.76 3.29
C GLY A 85 6.22 0.77 3.35
N LEU A 86 6.51 0.25 4.53
CA LEU A 86 7.74 -0.53 4.74
C LEU A 86 7.61 -1.98 4.27
N GLU A 87 6.46 -2.63 4.49
CA GLU A 87 6.29 -4.04 4.14
C GLU A 87 6.51 -4.34 2.65
N PRO A 88 5.97 -3.56 1.69
CA PRO A 88 6.27 -3.77 0.28
C PRO A 88 7.75 -3.57 -0.07
N LEU A 89 8.43 -2.60 0.58
CA LEU A 89 9.87 -2.37 0.39
C LEU A 89 10.73 -3.58 0.72
N PHE A 90 10.33 -4.36 1.73
CA PHE A 90 11.08 -5.55 2.16
C PHE A 90 10.63 -6.82 1.45
N ARG A 91 9.35 -6.92 1.07
CA ARG A 91 8.78 -8.15 0.51
C ARG A 91 8.99 -8.27 -1.00
N ILE A 92 8.91 -7.16 -1.74
CA ILE A 92 9.07 -7.16 -3.19
C ILE A 92 10.48 -7.64 -3.58
N PRO A 93 11.59 -7.09 -3.03
CA PRO A 93 12.94 -7.58 -3.35
C PRO A 93 13.18 -9.05 -2.96
N LYS A 94 12.48 -9.53 -1.93
CA LYS A 94 12.57 -10.93 -1.47
C LYS A 94 11.63 -11.88 -2.22
N ARG A 95 10.95 -11.41 -3.28
CA ARG A 95 9.95 -12.17 -4.04
C ARG A 95 8.82 -12.77 -3.18
N GLN A 96 8.48 -12.13 -2.06
CA GLN A 96 7.41 -12.55 -1.17
C GLN A 96 6.05 -12.03 -1.66
N TYR A 97 5.74 -12.31 -2.92
CA TYR A 97 4.49 -11.96 -3.59
C TYR A 97 4.16 -12.96 -4.70
N LEU A 98 2.92 -12.99 -5.10
CA LEU A 98 2.43 -13.75 -6.24
C LEU A 98 1.79 -12.80 -7.25
N VAL A 99 1.75 -13.21 -8.49
CA VAL A 99 1.16 -12.43 -9.60
C VAL A 99 0.06 -13.23 -10.29
N VAL A 100 -0.83 -12.49 -10.93
CA VAL A 100 -1.87 -13.03 -11.80
C VAL A 100 -1.90 -12.24 -13.08
N ASP A 101 -1.87 -12.94 -14.21
CA ASP A 101 -2.02 -12.33 -15.53
C ASP A 101 -3.43 -11.79 -15.70
N CYS A 102 -3.53 -10.59 -16.27
CA CYS A 102 -4.80 -9.94 -16.52
C CYS A 102 -4.72 -9.04 -17.75
N ILE A 103 -5.90 -8.63 -18.23
CA ILE A 103 -6.06 -7.62 -19.29
C ILE A 103 -6.75 -6.41 -18.70
N VAL A 104 -6.23 -5.22 -18.96
CA VAL A 104 -6.82 -3.96 -18.51
C VAL A 104 -8.06 -3.66 -19.38
N MET A 105 -9.24 -3.62 -18.76
CA MET A 105 -10.51 -3.38 -19.43
C MET A 105 -10.93 -1.92 -19.38
N GLU A 106 -10.69 -1.25 -18.26
CA GLU A 106 -11.12 0.12 -18.02
C GLU A 106 -10.19 0.80 -17.02
N LYS A 107 -10.11 2.12 -17.11
CA LYS A 107 -9.32 2.95 -16.17
C LYS A 107 -10.22 3.99 -15.52
N GLU A 108 -10.11 4.15 -14.21
CA GLU A 108 -10.88 5.12 -13.44
C GLU A 108 -9.96 5.97 -12.58
N LYS A 109 -10.11 7.29 -12.72
CA LYS A 109 -9.50 8.26 -11.81
C LYS A 109 -10.59 8.84 -10.92
N ARG A 110 -10.42 8.69 -9.61
CA ARG A 110 -11.28 9.34 -8.62
C ARG A 110 -10.55 10.52 -8.02
N SER A 111 -11.07 11.71 -8.27
CA SER A 111 -10.56 12.94 -7.67
C SER A 111 -11.39 13.26 -6.42
N GLY A 112 -10.72 13.52 -5.31
CA GLY A 112 -11.35 13.91 -4.05
C GLY A 112 -10.58 15.07 -3.42
N SER A 113 -11.09 15.61 -2.32
CA SER A 113 -10.49 16.71 -1.57
C SER A 113 -9.07 16.42 -1.05
N ARG A 114 -8.70 15.14 -0.94
CA ARG A 114 -7.39 14.66 -0.46
C ARG A 114 -6.46 14.17 -1.56
N GLY A 115 -6.78 14.42 -2.84
CA GLY A 115 -5.99 13.98 -3.99
C GLY A 115 -6.72 13.01 -4.91
N SER A 116 -5.99 12.46 -5.89
CA SER A 116 -6.52 11.53 -6.87
C SER A 116 -6.12 10.09 -6.54
N SER A 117 -7.07 9.18 -6.66
CA SER A 117 -6.85 7.73 -6.58
C SER A 117 -7.08 7.11 -7.95
N TYR A 118 -6.21 6.18 -8.32
CA TYR A 118 -6.21 5.55 -9.63
C TYR A 118 -6.62 4.08 -9.48
N TYR A 119 -7.50 3.63 -10.37
CA TYR A 119 -8.01 2.26 -10.40
C TYR A 119 -8.02 1.76 -11.85
N ALA A 120 -7.86 0.45 -11.98
CA ALA A 120 -8.07 -0.26 -13.24
C ALA A 120 -9.08 -1.39 -13.02
N MET A 121 -10.02 -1.55 -13.91
CA MET A 121 -10.81 -2.76 -14.03
C MET A 121 -10.01 -3.74 -14.88
N VAL A 122 -9.74 -4.91 -14.32
CA VAL A 122 -8.96 -5.95 -15.00
C VAL A 122 -9.80 -7.21 -15.15
N SER A 123 -9.61 -7.91 -16.26
CA SER A 123 -10.19 -9.23 -16.52
C SER A 123 -9.11 -10.29 -16.41
N PHE A 124 -9.41 -11.37 -15.71
CA PHE A 124 -8.54 -12.53 -15.55
C PHE A 124 -8.87 -13.62 -16.57
N ALA A 125 -7.97 -14.60 -16.72
CA ALA A 125 -8.15 -15.69 -17.67
C ALA A 125 -9.39 -16.58 -17.38
N ASP A 126 -9.87 -16.60 -16.16
CA ASP A 126 -11.11 -17.31 -15.76
C ASP A 126 -12.40 -16.56 -16.11
N GLY A 127 -12.31 -15.40 -16.80
CA GLY A 127 -13.43 -14.55 -17.16
C GLY A 127 -13.94 -13.64 -16.04
N THR A 128 -13.37 -13.73 -14.83
CA THR A 128 -13.74 -12.81 -13.75
C THR A 128 -13.11 -11.43 -13.96
N SER A 129 -13.81 -10.40 -13.48
CA SER A 129 -13.30 -9.03 -13.54
C SER A 129 -13.20 -8.43 -12.15
N ARG A 130 -12.16 -7.63 -11.92
CA ARG A 130 -11.92 -6.99 -10.63
C ARG A 130 -11.39 -5.59 -10.77
N LYS A 131 -11.83 -4.71 -9.88
CA LYS A 131 -11.27 -3.38 -9.72
C LYS A 131 -10.03 -3.44 -8.82
N VAL A 132 -8.89 -3.00 -9.35
CA VAL A 132 -7.59 -2.99 -8.68
C VAL A 132 -7.12 -1.55 -8.52
N LYS A 133 -6.61 -1.22 -7.34
CA LYS A 133 -5.95 0.08 -7.11
C LYS A 133 -4.61 0.10 -7.82
N VAL A 134 -4.30 1.21 -8.48
CA VAL A 134 -3.01 1.45 -9.13
C VAL A 134 -2.20 2.40 -8.26
N ASN A 135 -1.07 1.96 -7.76
CA ASN A 135 -0.31 2.70 -6.74
C ASN A 135 0.51 3.86 -7.31
N THR A 136 0.79 3.90 -8.62
CA THR A 136 1.55 4.97 -9.23
C THR A 136 0.82 5.55 -10.44
N ILE A 137 0.90 6.88 -10.60
CA ILE A 137 0.34 7.58 -11.76
C ILE A 137 0.98 7.08 -13.05
N GLN A 138 2.28 6.79 -13.05
CA GLN A 138 3.00 6.30 -14.23
C GLN A 138 2.44 4.97 -14.74
N ILE A 139 2.14 4.02 -13.85
CA ILE A 139 1.49 2.77 -14.24
C ILE A 139 0.11 3.05 -14.81
N TYR A 140 -0.67 3.94 -14.17
CA TYR A 140 -2.00 4.30 -14.64
C TYR A 140 -1.98 4.95 -16.01
N GLU A 141 -1.07 5.87 -16.28
CA GLU A 141 -0.95 6.58 -17.57
C GLU A 141 -0.51 5.65 -18.69
N ASN A 142 0.49 4.80 -18.43
CA ASN A 142 1.04 3.86 -19.39
C ASN A 142 0.13 2.64 -19.65
N ALA A 143 -0.74 2.27 -18.72
CA ALA A 143 -1.70 1.19 -18.94
C ALA A 143 -2.69 1.59 -20.05
N ARG A 144 -2.71 0.82 -21.13
CA ARG A 144 -3.68 0.95 -22.22
C ARG A 144 -4.80 -0.06 -22.03
N ILE A 145 -6.01 0.30 -22.45
CA ILE A 145 -7.12 -0.65 -22.50
C ILE A 145 -6.77 -1.77 -23.48
N GLY A 146 -6.97 -3.01 -23.07
CA GLY A 146 -6.58 -4.20 -23.83
C GLY A 146 -5.13 -4.64 -23.62
N CYS A 147 -4.28 -3.90 -22.89
CA CYS A 147 -2.92 -4.35 -22.62
C CYS A 147 -2.86 -5.47 -21.60
N HIS A 148 -1.85 -6.34 -21.75
CA HIS A 148 -1.49 -7.31 -20.73
C HIS A 148 -0.82 -6.63 -19.55
N ALA A 149 -1.18 -7.07 -18.36
CA ALA A 149 -0.64 -6.61 -17.09
C ALA A 149 -0.66 -7.74 -16.07
N VAL A 150 -0.02 -7.55 -14.94
CA VAL A 150 -0.10 -8.47 -13.81
C VAL A 150 -0.64 -7.76 -12.57
N VAL A 151 -1.49 -8.45 -11.85
CA VAL A 151 -1.95 -8.01 -10.53
C VAL A 151 -1.10 -8.68 -9.47
N ILE A 152 -0.63 -7.90 -8.50
CA ILE A 152 0.34 -8.33 -7.49
C ILE A 152 -0.37 -8.57 -6.16
N TRP A 153 -0.14 -9.74 -5.57
CA TRP A 153 -0.55 -10.10 -4.21
C TRP A 153 0.65 -10.27 -3.30
N ILE A 154 0.82 -9.39 -2.33
CA ILE A 154 1.84 -9.55 -1.30
C ILE A 154 1.43 -10.68 -0.35
N LEU A 155 2.38 -11.54 -0.01
CA LEU A 155 2.18 -12.62 0.95
C LEU A 155 2.20 -12.07 2.38
N ASP A 156 1.41 -12.65 3.26
CA ASP A 156 1.47 -12.36 4.69
C ASP A 156 2.69 -13.05 5.36
N GLY A 157 2.86 -12.88 6.68
CA GLY A 157 3.96 -13.50 7.43
C GLY A 157 3.90 -15.04 7.46
N LYS A 158 2.79 -15.64 7.03
CA LYS A 158 2.57 -17.09 6.96
C LYS A 158 2.68 -17.63 5.52
N GLY A 159 3.04 -16.77 4.55
CA GLY A 159 3.14 -17.14 3.14
C GLY A 159 1.81 -17.21 2.39
N ASN A 160 0.70 -16.74 2.97
CA ASN A 160 -0.60 -16.71 2.30
C ASN A 160 -0.80 -15.38 1.56
N PRO A 161 -1.47 -15.36 0.40
CA PRO A 161 -1.82 -14.14 -0.29
C PRO A 161 -2.83 -13.33 0.55
N ARG A 162 -2.64 -12.02 0.60
CA ARG A 162 -3.57 -11.11 1.28
C ARG A 162 -4.94 -11.13 0.61
N LYS A 163 -5.99 -10.74 1.36
CA LYS A 163 -7.37 -10.67 0.84
C LYS A 163 -7.54 -9.74 -0.36
N GLN A 164 -6.73 -8.69 -0.44
CA GLN A 164 -6.78 -7.72 -1.52
C GLN A 164 -5.46 -7.65 -2.26
N PRO A 165 -5.49 -7.43 -3.58
CA PRO A 165 -4.29 -7.19 -4.36
C PRO A 165 -3.61 -5.90 -3.89
N TYR A 166 -2.29 -5.88 -4.00
CA TYR A 166 -1.48 -4.73 -3.65
C TYR A 166 -1.51 -3.67 -4.74
N SER A 167 -1.26 -4.04 -5.99
CA SER A 167 -1.21 -3.13 -7.13
C SER A 167 -1.28 -3.86 -8.46
N LEU A 168 -1.43 -3.07 -9.54
CA LEU A 168 -1.20 -3.48 -10.91
C LEU A 168 0.25 -3.15 -11.29
N SER A 169 0.87 -3.97 -12.15
CA SER A 169 2.14 -3.69 -12.84
C SER A 169 2.01 -4.01 -14.31
N LEU A 170 2.70 -3.22 -15.14
CA LEU A 170 2.83 -3.47 -16.59
C LEU A 170 4.10 -4.29 -16.82
N VAL A 171 4.00 -5.39 -17.52
CA VAL A 171 5.09 -6.34 -17.81
C VAL A 171 5.19 -6.60 -19.31
#